data_18b73a3db1272d590b939083136d3997
#
_entry.id   18b73a3db1272d590b939083136d3997
#
_cell.length_a   1.000
_cell.length_b   1.000
_cell.length_c   1.000
_cell.angle_alpha   90.00
_cell.angle_beta   90.00
_cell.angle_gamma   90.00
#
_symmetry.space_group_name_H-M   'P 1'
#
loop_
_entity.id
_entity.type
_entity.pdbx_description
1 polymer ?
#
loop_
_entity_poly.entity_id
_entity_poly.type
_entity_poly.pdbx_seq_one_letter_code
_entity_poly.pdbx_strand_id
1 'polypeptide(L)'
;MKNTLFICLFAMFAFSGCVDDEEDFVTGGNISPELTPENKENAELNAAVFDQLNLDYPGLEKVKQYHEAGEDYLAASALLEYYRMRANAENPALSLVNITLNKGNASNNFNDGDQNIADFALEYRFFVKGFYEGSDKKPYSLGKAGSIDWNKNASVGEEYLKQLHRHQWFIPQAKVYRVSGDEKYIKSWIEVYSDWITQNPQPAEGPNTTSWWQLQVATRLIDQVQLLEYFKHSDNFTPEWLTTFLTSFAEQADFLVKYPYAESGNILVTQGQALIAAGVLMPELKNAQTWLDKGCSIANAEVKNQFMADGWHKEM
;
A
#
# COMPACT_ATOMS: atom_id res chain seq x y z
N MET A 1 16.12 -24.20 -29.80
CA MET A 1 15.07 -23.95 -28.79
C MET A 1 14.93 -22.43 -28.66
N LYS A 2 13.86 -21.86 -29.21
CA LYS A 2 13.65 -20.39 -29.26
C LYS A 2 12.81 -19.98 -28.06
N ASN A 3 13.41 -19.23 -27.15
CA ASN A 3 12.69 -18.60 -26.04
C ASN A 3 11.84 -17.46 -26.58
N THR A 4 10.55 -17.66 -26.61
CA THR A 4 9.58 -16.59 -26.93
C THR A 4 9.18 -15.92 -25.63
N LEU A 5 9.79 -14.77 -25.38
CA LEU A 5 9.41 -13.88 -24.29
C LEU A 5 8.09 -13.21 -24.68
N PHE A 6 6.99 -13.62 -24.05
CA PHE A 6 5.71 -12.92 -24.17
C PHE A 6 5.72 -11.72 -23.23
N ILE A 7 5.89 -10.55 -23.81
CA ILE A 7 5.75 -9.27 -23.12
C ILE A 7 4.26 -9.00 -23.00
N CYS A 8 3.73 -8.95 -21.77
CA CYS A 8 2.39 -8.41 -21.51
C CYS A 8 2.39 -6.91 -21.79
N LEU A 9 1.90 -6.54 -22.97
CA LEU A 9 1.76 -5.13 -23.37
C LEU A 9 0.50 -4.57 -22.71
N PHE A 10 0.64 -3.86 -21.60
CA PHE A 10 -0.37 -2.93 -21.13
C PHE A 10 -0.30 -1.69 -22.03
N ALA A 11 -1.42 -1.35 -22.69
CA ALA A 11 -1.51 -0.18 -23.53
C ALA A 11 -1.30 1.09 -22.67
N MET A 12 -0.11 1.66 -22.75
CA MET A 12 0.18 3.01 -22.27
C MET A 12 -0.15 4.00 -23.37
N PHE A 13 -1.06 4.90 -23.12
CA PHE A 13 -1.13 6.13 -23.89
C PHE A 13 -0.01 7.07 -23.43
N ALA A 14 1.05 7.12 -24.23
CA ALA A 14 2.10 8.11 -24.06
C ALA A 14 1.68 9.42 -24.72
N PHE A 15 1.52 10.48 -23.93
CA PHE A 15 1.65 11.84 -24.46
C PHE A 15 3.07 12.32 -24.22
N SER A 16 3.78 12.49 -25.31
CA SER A 16 5.09 13.10 -25.38
C SER A 16 4.95 14.62 -25.19
N GLY A 17 5.64 15.15 -24.21
CA GLY A 17 5.87 16.58 -24.05
C GLY A 17 7.23 16.77 -23.42
N CYS A 18 8.24 17.09 -24.24
CA CYS A 18 9.54 17.56 -23.78
C CYS A 18 9.37 18.97 -23.21
N VAL A 19 9.80 19.17 -21.97
CA VAL A 19 10.27 20.46 -21.47
C VAL A 19 11.48 20.17 -20.60
N ASP A 20 12.64 20.64 -21.07
CA ASP A 20 13.84 20.78 -20.26
C ASP A 20 13.65 21.97 -19.33
N ASP A 21 13.72 21.74 -18.02
CA ASP A 21 14.14 22.74 -17.05
C ASP A 21 14.62 21.99 -15.81
N GLU A 22 15.94 21.93 -15.67
CA GLU A 22 16.61 21.55 -14.43
C GLU A 22 16.38 22.68 -13.41
N GLU A 23 15.38 22.55 -12.56
CA GLU A 23 15.35 23.32 -11.33
C GLU A 23 15.90 22.46 -10.17
N ASP A 24 16.97 22.97 -9.61
CA ASP A 24 17.67 22.44 -8.44
C ASP A 24 16.68 22.12 -7.31
N PHE A 25 16.48 20.84 -7.06
CA PHE A 25 15.86 20.38 -5.83
C PHE A 25 16.80 20.72 -4.67
N VAL A 26 16.48 21.78 -3.94
CA VAL A 26 17.10 22.08 -2.66
C VAL A 26 16.77 20.91 -1.73
N THR A 27 17.68 19.98 -1.64
CA THR A 27 17.72 18.98 -0.59
C THR A 27 17.97 19.71 0.72
N GLY A 28 16.89 20.10 1.40
CA GLY A 28 16.94 20.41 2.82
C GLY A 28 17.36 19.13 3.53
N GLY A 29 18.65 18.99 3.76
CA GLY A 29 19.21 17.90 4.54
C GLY A 29 18.72 18.04 5.98
N ASN A 30 17.59 17.46 6.30
CA ASN A 30 17.29 17.08 7.66
C ASN A 30 18.12 15.80 7.92
N ILE A 31 19.27 16.03 8.58
CA ILE A 31 20.01 14.97 9.25
C ILE A 31 19.03 14.36 10.23
N SER A 32 18.66 13.10 10.04
CA SER A 32 17.94 12.32 11.06
C SER A 32 18.63 12.57 12.41
N PRO A 33 17.88 12.85 13.50
CA PRO A 33 18.49 13.11 14.78
C PRO A 33 19.46 11.97 15.11
N GLU A 34 20.68 12.33 15.50
CA GLU A 34 21.70 11.38 15.90
C GLU A 34 21.11 10.46 16.98
N LEU A 35 20.99 9.17 16.69
CA LEU A 35 20.38 8.21 17.59
C LEU A 35 21.25 8.09 18.84
N THR A 36 20.77 8.61 19.96
CA THR A 36 21.41 8.37 21.25
C THR A 36 21.20 6.91 21.66
N PRO A 37 22.14 6.31 22.41
CA PRO A 37 21.98 4.93 22.91
C PRO A 37 20.66 4.68 23.66
N GLU A 38 20.12 5.69 24.34
CA GLU A 38 18.86 5.63 25.07
C GLU A 38 17.62 5.48 24.15
N ASN A 39 17.67 6.00 22.92
CA ASN A 39 16.56 5.86 21.97
C ASN A 39 16.55 4.49 21.28
N LYS A 40 17.66 3.74 21.34
CA LYS A 40 17.78 2.41 20.72
C LYS A 40 17.12 1.30 21.54
N GLU A 41 17.13 1.42 22.88
CA GLU A 41 16.64 0.35 23.77
C GLU A 41 15.12 0.30 23.93
N ASN A 42 14.40 1.36 23.54
CA ASN A 42 12.95 1.50 23.76
C ASN A 42 12.12 1.47 22.47
N ALA A 43 12.73 1.22 21.31
CA ALA A 43 12.03 1.21 20.04
C ALA A 43 11.35 -0.15 19.79
N GLU A 44 10.04 -0.17 19.74
CA GLU A 44 9.26 -1.36 19.38
C GLU A 44 9.35 -1.62 17.86
N LEU A 45 10.41 -2.31 17.44
CA LEU A 45 10.55 -2.79 16.07
C LEU A 45 9.79 -4.11 15.89
N ASN A 46 9.17 -4.27 14.72
CA ASN A 46 8.73 -5.59 14.30
C ASN A 46 9.91 -6.33 13.64
N ALA A 47 10.70 -7.03 14.46
CA ALA A 47 11.90 -7.73 14.00
C ALA A 47 11.60 -8.84 12.97
N ALA A 48 10.35 -9.33 12.88
CA ALA A 48 9.93 -10.31 11.89
C ALA A 48 10.13 -9.82 10.43
N VAL A 49 10.27 -8.52 10.22
CA VAL A 49 10.57 -7.95 8.90
C VAL A 49 11.85 -8.51 8.30
N PHE A 50 12.89 -8.75 9.12
CA PHE A 50 14.17 -9.25 8.63
C PHE A 50 14.07 -10.69 8.10
N ASP A 51 13.12 -11.47 8.60
CA ASP A 51 12.78 -12.78 8.06
C ASP A 51 12.03 -12.68 6.72
N GLN A 52 11.39 -11.56 6.44
CA GLN A 52 10.67 -11.30 5.18
C GLN A 52 11.56 -10.69 4.09
N LEU A 53 12.73 -10.12 4.44
CA LEU A 53 13.63 -9.47 3.50
C LEU A 53 14.59 -10.46 2.85
N ASN A 54 14.85 -10.26 1.55
CA ASN A 54 16.02 -10.81 0.89
C ASN A 54 17.22 -9.90 1.18
N LEU A 55 17.93 -10.17 2.27
CA LEU A 55 19.07 -9.35 2.71
C LEU A 55 20.26 -9.34 1.72
N ASP A 56 20.24 -10.23 0.71
CA ASP A 56 21.21 -10.22 -0.39
C ASP A 56 20.72 -9.38 -1.60
N TYR A 57 19.57 -8.72 -1.48
CA TYR A 57 19.07 -7.84 -2.53
C TYR A 57 19.98 -6.59 -2.65
N PRO A 58 20.35 -6.17 -3.90
CA PRO A 58 21.24 -5.04 -4.12
C PRO A 58 20.73 -3.76 -3.43
N GLY A 59 21.61 -3.11 -2.67
CA GLY A 59 21.31 -1.92 -1.88
C GLY A 59 20.95 -2.18 -0.42
N LEU A 60 20.78 -3.45 -0.01
CA LEU A 60 20.51 -3.82 1.38
C LEU A 60 21.77 -4.24 2.17
N GLU A 61 22.96 -3.97 1.65
CA GLU A 61 24.23 -4.39 2.28
C GLU A 61 24.38 -3.84 3.70
N LYS A 62 24.00 -2.57 3.94
CA LYS A 62 24.02 -1.98 5.29
C LYS A 62 22.96 -2.59 6.21
N VAL A 63 21.79 -2.87 5.68
CA VAL A 63 20.70 -3.53 6.44
C VAL A 63 21.17 -4.89 6.92
N LYS A 64 21.74 -5.69 6.00
CA LYS A 64 22.31 -7.00 6.32
C LYS A 64 23.41 -6.90 7.38
N GLN A 65 24.38 -5.99 7.19
CA GLN A 65 25.48 -5.81 8.13
C GLN A 65 25.02 -5.51 9.55
N TYR A 66 24.08 -4.58 9.72
CA TYR A 66 23.55 -4.22 11.04
C TYR A 66 22.73 -5.34 11.66
N HIS A 67 21.88 -6.00 10.87
CA HIS A 67 21.09 -7.12 11.36
C HIS A 67 21.97 -8.30 11.82
N GLU A 68 22.99 -8.69 11.04
CA GLU A 68 23.94 -9.74 11.41
C GLU A 68 24.79 -9.38 12.65
N ALA A 69 24.96 -8.09 12.95
CA ALA A 69 25.58 -7.60 14.17
C ALA A 69 24.64 -7.56 15.38
N GLY A 70 23.35 -7.87 15.21
CA GLY A 70 22.32 -7.73 16.24
C GLY A 70 21.86 -6.31 16.51
N GLU A 71 22.15 -5.38 15.59
CA GLU A 71 21.79 -3.95 15.67
C GLU A 71 20.53 -3.65 14.87
N ASP A 72 19.41 -4.31 15.22
CA ASP A 72 18.17 -4.30 14.43
C ASP A 72 17.58 -2.90 14.20
N TYR A 73 17.72 -1.98 15.17
CA TYR A 73 17.26 -0.60 14.96
C TYR A 73 18.07 0.13 13.89
N LEU A 74 19.39 -0.07 13.84
CA LEU A 74 20.24 0.48 12.79
C LEU A 74 19.92 -0.18 11.44
N ALA A 75 19.63 -1.47 11.45
CA ALA A 75 19.18 -2.18 10.25
C ALA A 75 17.86 -1.61 9.71
N ALA A 76 16.86 -1.38 10.57
CA ALA A 76 15.59 -0.78 10.19
C ALA A 76 15.73 0.67 9.71
N SER A 77 16.64 1.45 10.35
CA SER A 77 16.95 2.81 9.91
C SER A 77 17.61 2.82 8.53
N ALA A 78 18.57 1.92 8.29
CA ALA A 78 19.20 1.78 6.99
C ALA A 78 18.21 1.30 5.91
N LEU A 79 17.24 0.46 6.29
CA LEU A 79 16.16 0.02 5.41
C LEU A 79 15.24 1.19 5.02
N LEU A 80 14.89 2.06 5.97
CA LEU A 80 14.11 3.26 5.68
C LEU A 80 14.83 4.20 4.71
N GLU A 81 16.12 4.43 4.92
CA GLU A 81 16.92 5.22 3.99
C GLU A 81 16.97 4.60 2.59
N TYR A 82 17.14 3.27 2.51
CA TYR A 82 17.08 2.57 1.24
C TYR A 82 15.74 2.83 0.52
N TYR A 83 14.61 2.68 1.21
CA TYR A 83 13.28 2.93 0.61
C TYR A 83 13.09 4.39 0.17
N ARG A 84 13.68 5.35 0.89
CA ARG A 84 13.65 6.77 0.52
C ARG A 84 14.45 7.06 -0.75
N MET A 85 15.55 6.35 -0.96
CA MET A 85 16.50 6.61 -2.05
C MET A 85 16.35 5.69 -3.26
N ARG A 86 15.63 4.57 -3.13
CA ARG A 86 15.53 3.60 -4.22
C ARG A 86 14.84 4.18 -5.44
N ALA A 87 15.39 3.87 -6.63
CA ALA A 87 14.81 4.24 -7.93
C ALA A 87 14.47 3.02 -8.81
N ASN A 88 14.59 1.80 -8.26
CA ASN A 88 14.47 0.56 -9.02
C ASN A 88 13.07 -0.06 -9.04
N ALA A 89 12.14 0.44 -8.24
CA ALA A 89 10.79 -0.11 -8.12
C ALA A 89 9.74 1.02 -8.05
N GLU A 90 9.84 1.97 -8.97
CA GLU A 90 8.88 3.07 -9.08
C GLU A 90 7.59 2.62 -9.75
N ASN A 91 6.46 3.07 -9.21
CA ASN A 91 5.17 2.88 -9.86
C ASN A 91 4.98 3.94 -10.94
N PRO A 92 5.02 3.59 -12.24
CA PRO A 92 4.93 4.58 -13.32
C PRO A 92 3.57 5.28 -13.40
N ALA A 93 2.53 4.71 -12.79
CA ALA A 93 1.22 5.34 -12.71
C ALA A 93 1.13 6.40 -11.59
N LEU A 94 2.10 6.44 -10.68
CA LEU A 94 2.11 7.31 -9.52
C LEU A 94 3.03 8.51 -9.75
N SER A 95 2.49 9.59 -10.29
CA SER A 95 3.24 10.83 -10.50
C SER A 95 3.17 11.75 -9.29
N LEU A 96 4.13 11.64 -8.37
CA LEU A 96 4.21 12.53 -7.20
C LEU A 96 4.44 13.99 -7.59
N VAL A 97 5.18 14.23 -8.66
CA VAL A 97 5.39 15.59 -9.22
C VAL A 97 4.05 16.17 -9.68
N ASN A 98 3.26 15.42 -10.42
CA ASN A 98 1.95 15.89 -10.87
C ASN A 98 0.99 16.18 -9.71
N ILE A 99 1.03 15.44 -8.63
CA ILE A 99 0.23 15.72 -7.44
C ILE A 99 0.61 17.08 -6.85
N THR A 100 1.89 17.38 -6.76
CA THR A 100 2.39 18.66 -6.22
C THR A 100 2.05 19.84 -7.14
N LEU A 101 2.28 19.69 -8.44
CA LEU A 101 2.09 20.76 -9.42
C LEU A 101 0.61 21.04 -9.76
N ASN A 102 -0.24 20.03 -9.66
CA ASN A 102 -1.65 20.13 -10.03
C ASN A 102 -2.57 20.22 -8.82
N LYS A 103 -2.14 20.88 -7.76
CA LYS A 103 -2.98 21.17 -6.60
C LYS A 103 -4.30 21.82 -7.03
N GLY A 104 -5.41 21.23 -6.62
CA GLY A 104 -6.76 21.69 -7.00
C GLY A 104 -7.12 21.46 -8.46
N ASN A 105 -6.24 20.87 -9.26
CA ASN A 105 -6.59 20.45 -10.60
C ASN A 105 -7.41 19.17 -10.54
N ALA A 106 -8.55 19.15 -11.20
CA ALA A 106 -9.45 18.00 -11.28
C ALA A 106 -8.88 16.79 -12.04
N SER A 107 -7.63 16.85 -12.50
CA SER A 107 -6.95 15.65 -12.98
C SER A 107 -6.88 14.61 -11.86
N ASN A 108 -6.62 13.37 -12.18
CA ASN A 108 -6.72 12.19 -11.33
C ASN A 108 -5.87 12.21 -10.04
N ASN A 109 -5.12 13.28 -9.78
CA ASN A 109 -4.13 13.30 -8.70
C ASN A 109 -4.66 13.87 -7.38
N PHE A 110 -5.41 14.99 -7.43
CA PHE A 110 -5.97 15.63 -6.24
C PHE A 110 -7.22 16.43 -6.60
N ASN A 111 -8.24 16.39 -5.76
CA ASN A 111 -9.46 17.17 -5.90
C ASN A 111 -10.13 17.43 -4.53
N ASP A 112 -11.18 18.26 -4.51
CA ASP A 112 -11.90 18.60 -3.27
C ASP A 112 -12.56 17.38 -2.61
N GLY A 113 -12.89 16.36 -3.38
CA GLY A 113 -13.38 15.09 -2.84
C GLY A 113 -12.31 14.36 -2.03
N ASP A 114 -11.06 14.37 -2.46
CA ASP A 114 -9.94 13.80 -1.71
C ASP A 114 -9.74 14.55 -0.38
N GLN A 115 -9.83 15.89 -0.38
CA GLN A 115 -9.74 16.70 0.83
C GLN A 115 -10.83 16.31 1.84
N ASN A 116 -12.07 16.23 1.40
CA ASN A 116 -13.19 15.88 2.29
C ASN A 116 -13.04 14.47 2.89
N ILE A 117 -12.63 13.48 2.08
CA ILE A 117 -12.41 12.12 2.55
C ILE A 117 -11.27 12.07 3.59
N ALA A 118 -10.17 12.78 3.32
CA ALA A 118 -9.03 12.86 4.22
C ALA A 118 -9.40 13.50 5.56
N ASP A 119 -10.17 14.59 5.54
CA ASP A 119 -10.60 15.30 6.75
C ASP A 119 -11.58 14.47 7.58
N PHE A 120 -12.52 13.77 6.94
CA PHE A 120 -13.40 12.85 7.65
C PHE A 120 -12.63 11.70 8.33
N ALA A 121 -11.57 11.21 7.71
CA ALA A 121 -10.75 10.15 8.32
C ALA A 121 -10.06 10.63 9.61
N LEU A 122 -9.69 11.93 9.72
CA LEU A 122 -9.19 12.52 10.98
C LEU A 122 -10.23 12.52 12.11
N GLU A 123 -11.52 12.44 11.76
CA GLU A 123 -12.64 12.33 12.70
C GLU A 123 -13.07 10.88 12.93
N TYR A 124 -12.28 9.88 12.49
CA TYR A 124 -12.64 8.45 12.53
C TYR A 124 -13.92 8.11 11.78
N ARG A 125 -14.19 8.88 10.72
CA ARG A 125 -15.26 8.69 9.75
C ARG A 125 -14.65 8.22 8.44
N PHE A 126 -14.74 6.92 8.19
CA PHE A 126 -14.06 6.32 7.06
C PHE A 126 -14.99 6.18 5.86
N PHE A 127 -14.53 6.72 4.74
CA PHE A 127 -15.30 6.73 3.51
C PHE A 127 -15.50 5.33 2.95
N VAL A 128 -16.75 4.95 2.80
CA VAL A 128 -17.17 3.75 2.06
C VAL A 128 -18.21 4.20 1.03
N LYS A 129 -17.90 3.98 -0.25
CA LYS A 129 -18.72 4.48 -1.36
C LYS A 129 -20.16 3.97 -1.28
N GLY A 130 -21.10 4.91 -1.29
CA GLY A 130 -22.54 4.59 -1.25
C GLY A 130 -23.12 4.42 0.15
N PHE A 131 -22.31 4.50 1.22
CA PHE A 131 -22.74 4.33 2.59
C PHE A 131 -22.48 5.59 3.41
N TYR A 132 -23.54 6.21 3.91
CA TYR A 132 -23.47 7.49 4.59
C TYR A 132 -24.44 7.57 5.76
N GLU A 133 -24.08 8.36 6.77
CA GLU A 133 -24.88 8.67 7.95
C GLU A 133 -25.60 10.02 7.79
N GLY A 134 -26.90 10.04 8.03
CA GLY A 134 -27.69 11.27 8.06
C GLY A 134 -27.90 11.96 6.71
N SER A 135 -28.58 13.12 6.78
CA SER A 135 -28.92 13.95 5.61
C SER A 135 -27.69 14.58 4.95
N ASP A 136 -26.65 14.87 5.74
CA ASP A 136 -25.42 15.52 5.31
C ASP A 136 -24.47 14.58 4.56
N LYS A 137 -24.88 13.32 4.40
CA LYS A 137 -24.10 12.27 3.72
C LYS A 137 -22.66 12.16 4.23
N LYS A 138 -22.47 12.22 5.54
CA LYS A 138 -21.16 11.97 6.17
C LYS A 138 -20.86 10.47 6.23
N PRO A 139 -19.61 10.05 6.09
CA PRO A 139 -19.22 8.67 6.35
C PRO A 139 -19.58 8.26 7.78
N TYR A 140 -19.86 6.97 8.01
CA TYR A 140 -20.14 6.46 9.35
C TYR A 140 -18.91 6.60 10.26
N SER A 141 -19.12 7.04 11.51
CA SER A 141 -18.10 7.09 12.52
C SER A 141 -17.82 5.70 13.10
N LEU A 142 -16.55 5.30 13.18
CA LEU A 142 -16.14 4.05 13.85
C LEU A 142 -15.64 4.27 15.28
N GLY A 143 -15.68 5.48 15.81
CA GLY A 143 -15.22 5.73 17.17
C GLY A 143 -14.34 6.96 17.29
N LYS A 144 -13.21 6.81 17.97
CA LYS A 144 -12.24 7.88 18.24
C LYS A 144 -10.84 7.28 18.46
N ALA A 145 -9.84 8.12 18.62
CA ALA A 145 -8.47 7.73 18.97
C ALA A 145 -8.42 6.63 20.05
N GLY A 146 -7.66 5.58 19.79
CA GLY A 146 -7.48 4.45 20.70
C GLY A 146 -8.74 3.63 21.03
N SER A 147 -9.83 3.83 20.25
CA SER A 147 -11.10 3.12 20.44
C SER A 147 -11.87 3.02 19.12
N ILE A 148 -11.22 2.49 18.08
CA ILE A 148 -11.84 2.22 16.79
C ILE A 148 -12.55 0.87 16.86
N ASP A 149 -13.84 0.85 16.53
CA ASP A 149 -14.63 -0.38 16.45
C ASP A 149 -14.88 -0.73 14.98
N TRP A 150 -14.06 -1.63 14.44
CA TRP A 150 -14.10 -2.08 13.04
C TRP A 150 -15.37 -2.85 12.68
N ASN A 151 -16.15 -3.29 13.68
CA ASN A 151 -17.43 -3.95 13.49
C ASN A 151 -18.61 -3.03 13.81
N LYS A 152 -18.36 -1.79 14.23
CA LYS A 152 -19.41 -0.79 14.43
C LYS A 152 -20.19 -0.60 13.13
N ASN A 153 -21.47 -0.37 13.28
CA ASN A 153 -22.38 -0.23 12.13
C ASN A 153 -22.52 -1.50 11.26
N ALA A 154 -22.24 -2.68 11.80
CA ALA A 154 -22.49 -3.94 11.10
C ALA A 154 -23.96 -4.09 10.63
N SER A 155 -24.91 -3.45 11.32
CA SER A 155 -26.32 -3.38 10.93
C SER A 155 -26.60 -2.61 9.65
N VAL A 156 -25.63 -1.81 9.14
CA VAL A 156 -25.72 -1.13 7.83
C VAL A 156 -25.74 -2.14 6.68
N GLY A 157 -25.03 -3.25 6.85
CA GLY A 157 -25.01 -4.35 5.92
C GLY A 157 -23.62 -4.97 5.73
N GLU A 158 -23.60 -6.20 5.26
CA GLU A 158 -22.37 -6.95 5.03
C GLU A 158 -21.46 -6.28 4.00
N GLU A 159 -22.03 -5.70 2.95
CA GLU A 159 -21.26 -5.00 1.91
C GLU A 159 -20.55 -3.76 2.45
N TYR A 160 -21.16 -3.05 3.42
CA TYR A 160 -20.49 -1.95 4.11
C TYR A 160 -19.22 -2.42 4.82
N LEU A 161 -19.31 -3.50 5.60
CA LEU A 161 -18.17 -4.05 6.32
C LEU A 161 -17.08 -4.55 5.34
N LYS A 162 -17.46 -5.23 4.28
CA LYS A 162 -16.52 -5.68 3.24
C LYS A 162 -15.76 -4.52 2.64
N GLN A 163 -16.45 -3.45 2.22
CA GLN A 163 -15.79 -2.29 1.61
C GLN A 163 -14.97 -1.48 2.62
N LEU A 164 -15.40 -1.41 3.88
CA LEU A 164 -14.66 -0.75 4.95
C LEU A 164 -13.24 -1.31 5.05
N HIS A 165 -13.05 -2.62 4.99
CA HIS A 165 -11.75 -3.25 5.10
C HIS A 165 -10.87 -3.15 3.84
N ARG A 166 -11.28 -2.40 2.80
CA ARG A 166 -10.44 -2.03 1.65
C ARG A 166 -9.56 -0.82 1.89
N HIS A 167 -9.85 -0.02 2.92
CA HIS A 167 -9.09 1.17 3.34
C HIS A 167 -8.94 2.25 2.26
N GLN A 168 -9.95 2.41 1.41
CA GLN A 168 -9.89 3.31 0.25
C GLN A 168 -9.71 4.80 0.58
N TRP A 169 -9.93 5.20 1.83
CA TRP A 169 -9.72 6.58 2.29
C TRP A 169 -8.24 6.95 2.53
N PHE A 170 -7.34 5.98 2.63
CA PHE A 170 -5.93 6.28 2.85
C PHE A 170 -5.26 6.95 1.65
N ILE A 171 -5.64 6.61 0.41
CA ILE A 171 -5.11 7.27 -0.78
C ILE A 171 -5.47 8.76 -0.82
N PRO A 172 -6.72 9.20 -0.59
CA PRO A 172 -7.03 10.62 -0.39
C PRO A 172 -6.19 11.30 0.69
N GLN A 173 -6.01 10.67 1.86
CA GLN A 173 -5.14 11.24 2.90
C GLN A 173 -3.70 11.43 2.42
N ALA A 174 -3.14 10.46 1.71
CA ALA A 174 -1.79 10.52 1.16
C ALA A 174 -1.65 11.62 0.12
N LYS A 175 -2.63 11.80 -0.76
CA LYS A 175 -2.66 12.89 -1.75
C LYS A 175 -2.70 14.26 -1.06
N VAL A 176 -3.57 14.42 -0.06
CA VAL A 176 -3.66 15.68 0.70
C VAL A 176 -2.35 15.98 1.42
N TYR A 177 -1.73 14.98 2.04
CA TYR A 177 -0.40 15.12 2.63
C TYR A 177 0.62 15.64 1.60
N ARG A 178 0.72 15.02 0.43
CA ARG A 178 1.67 15.44 -0.62
C ARG A 178 1.46 16.86 -1.11
N VAL A 179 0.22 17.34 -1.12
CA VAL A 179 -0.11 18.69 -1.56
C VAL A 179 0.10 19.73 -0.46
N SER A 180 -0.24 19.39 0.79
CA SER A 180 -0.24 20.32 1.92
C SER A 180 1.03 20.29 2.76
N GLY A 181 1.73 19.16 2.80
CA GLY A 181 2.81 18.90 3.76
C GLY A 181 2.32 18.74 5.21
N ASP A 182 1.01 18.60 5.43
CA ASP A 182 0.45 18.52 6.78
C ASP A 182 0.58 17.11 7.35
N GLU A 183 1.48 16.96 8.30
CA GLU A 183 1.84 15.70 8.94
C GLU A 183 0.69 15.02 9.72
N LYS A 184 -0.42 15.71 9.98
CA LYS A 184 -1.60 15.10 10.62
C LYS A 184 -2.17 13.93 9.83
N TYR A 185 -2.06 13.96 8.50
CA TYR A 185 -2.60 12.90 7.64
C TYR A 185 -1.79 11.61 7.72
N ILE A 186 -0.46 11.70 7.74
CA ILE A 186 0.37 10.51 7.95
C ILE A 186 0.22 9.97 9.37
N LYS A 187 0.16 10.84 10.39
CA LYS A 187 -0.08 10.41 11.78
C LYS A 187 -1.40 9.65 11.91
N SER A 188 -2.45 10.16 11.29
CA SER A 188 -3.75 9.47 11.24
C SER A 188 -3.66 8.12 10.52
N TRP A 189 -2.95 8.04 9.38
CA TRP A 189 -2.76 6.78 8.69
C TRP A 189 -2.02 5.74 9.55
N ILE A 190 -0.93 6.13 10.20
CA ILE A 190 -0.15 5.25 11.07
C ILE A 190 -1.01 4.75 12.23
N GLU A 191 -1.71 5.66 12.92
CA GLU A 191 -2.59 5.31 14.05
C GLU A 191 -3.69 4.33 13.63
N VAL A 192 -4.44 4.69 12.59
CA VAL A 192 -5.61 3.92 12.14
C VAL A 192 -5.20 2.56 11.59
N TYR A 193 -4.09 2.51 10.83
CA TYR A 193 -3.64 1.25 10.25
C TYR A 193 -2.98 0.34 11.28
N SER A 194 -2.24 0.88 12.25
CA SER A 194 -1.72 0.10 13.39
C SER A 194 -2.83 -0.51 14.23
N ASP A 195 -3.88 0.27 14.50
CA ASP A 195 -5.07 -0.22 15.20
C ASP A 195 -5.75 -1.36 14.40
N TRP A 196 -5.88 -1.18 13.09
CA TRP A 196 -6.47 -2.22 12.23
C TRP A 196 -5.64 -3.52 12.22
N ILE A 197 -4.32 -3.44 12.08
CA ILE A 197 -3.40 -4.60 12.11
C ILE A 197 -3.58 -5.37 13.44
N THR A 198 -3.65 -4.65 14.55
CA THR A 198 -3.80 -5.24 15.89
C THR A 198 -5.15 -5.94 16.06
N GLN A 199 -6.25 -5.31 15.60
CA GLN A 199 -7.60 -5.85 15.81
C GLN A 199 -8.01 -6.88 14.76
N ASN A 200 -7.33 -6.94 13.62
CA ASN A 200 -7.66 -7.82 12.51
C ASN A 200 -6.47 -8.70 12.10
N PRO A 201 -5.93 -9.53 13.01
CA PRO A 201 -4.84 -10.43 12.66
C PRO A 201 -5.27 -11.44 11.59
N GLN A 202 -4.30 -11.98 10.85
CA GLN A 202 -4.57 -13.01 9.85
C GLN A 202 -5.27 -14.22 10.50
N PRO A 203 -6.43 -14.65 9.97
CA PRO A 203 -7.12 -15.83 10.50
C PRO A 203 -6.33 -17.10 10.26
N ALA A 204 -6.26 -17.97 11.30
CA ALA A 204 -5.53 -19.23 11.22
C ALA A 204 -6.13 -20.22 10.21
N GLU A 205 -7.46 -20.20 10.04
CA GLU A 205 -8.21 -21.17 9.22
C GLU A 205 -8.44 -20.72 7.76
N GLY A 206 -7.87 -19.60 7.36
CA GLY A 206 -8.03 -19.07 5.99
C GLY A 206 -8.93 -17.83 5.90
N PRO A 207 -9.50 -17.54 4.72
CA PRO A 207 -10.25 -16.31 4.50
C PRO A 207 -11.51 -16.21 5.38
N ASN A 208 -11.72 -15.03 5.96
CA ASN A 208 -13.01 -14.67 6.53
C ASN A 208 -13.85 -13.89 5.50
N THR A 209 -15.07 -13.52 5.85
CA THR A 209 -15.99 -12.83 4.94
C THR A 209 -15.85 -11.30 4.95
N THR A 210 -14.93 -10.74 5.76
CA THR A 210 -14.75 -9.30 5.95
C THR A 210 -13.31 -8.86 5.73
N SER A 211 -12.53 -8.74 6.81
CA SER A 211 -11.18 -8.14 6.79
C SER A 211 -10.15 -8.92 5.98
N TRP A 212 -10.27 -10.25 5.93
CA TRP A 212 -9.36 -11.15 5.21
C TRP A 212 -10.05 -11.92 4.08
N TRP A 213 -11.07 -11.35 3.46
CA TRP A 213 -11.54 -11.85 2.18
C TRP A 213 -10.58 -11.42 1.07
N GLN A 214 -10.37 -12.27 0.08
CA GLN A 214 -9.34 -12.10 -0.95
C GLN A 214 -9.43 -10.74 -1.68
N LEU A 215 -10.62 -10.26 -2.00
CA LEU A 215 -10.79 -8.96 -2.67
C LEU A 215 -10.35 -7.79 -1.80
N GLN A 216 -10.64 -7.83 -0.49
CA GLN A 216 -10.23 -6.78 0.44
C GLN A 216 -8.71 -6.76 0.61
N VAL A 217 -8.10 -7.93 0.79
CA VAL A 217 -6.64 -8.06 0.88
C VAL A 217 -5.97 -7.57 -0.40
N ALA A 218 -6.48 -7.98 -1.57
CA ALA A 218 -5.95 -7.56 -2.86
C ALA A 218 -6.04 -6.04 -3.06
N THR A 219 -7.18 -5.43 -2.74
CA THR A 219 -7.36 -3.97 -2.84
C THR A 219 -6.38 -3.24 -1.92
N ARG A 220 -6.23 -3.67 -0.67
CA ARG A 220 -5.28 -3.07 0.27
C ARG A 220 -3.84 -3.14 -0.23
N LEU A 221 -3.40 -4.28 -0.77
CA LEU A 221 -2.03 -4.42 -1.29
C LEU A 221 -1.75 -3.46 -2.45
N ILE A 222 -2.72 -3.28 -3.37
CA ILE A 222 -2.59 -2.34 -4.49
C ILE A 222 -2.41 -0.90 -3.98
N ASP A 223 -3.12 -0.53 -2.93
CA ASP A 223 -3.03 0.80 -2.36
C ASP A 223 -1.77 0.98 -1.49
N GLN A 224 -1.35 -0.04 -0.76
CA GLN A 224 -0.21 0.03 0.16
C GLN A 224 1.12 0.34 -0.53
N VAL A 225 1.35 -0.19 -1.74
CA VAL A 225 2.56 0.15 -2.51
C VAL A 225 2.60 1.63 -2.90
N GLN A 226 1.42 2.24 -3.08
CA GLN A 226 1.31 3.67 -3.34
C GLN A 226 1.49 4.49 -2.06
N LEU A 227 0.89 4.07 -0.95
CA LEU A 227 1.00 4.74 0.35
C LEU A 227 2.45 4.84 0.82
N LEU A 228 3.26 3.80 0.62
CA LEU A 228 4.68 3.85 0.89
C LEU A 228 5.36 5.01 0.12
N GLU A 229 5.11 5.12 -1.19
CA GLU A 229 5.72 6.17 -2.02
C GLU A 229 5.24 7.57 -1.64
N TYR A 230 3.97 7.72 -1.23
CA TYR A 230 3.45 9.00 -0.78
C TYR A 230 4.09 9.48 0.53
N PHE A 231 4.30 8.56 1.48
CA PHE A 231 4.61 8.91 2.86
C PHE A 231 6.08 8.70 3.28
N LYS A 232 6.88 7.92 2.53
CA LYS A 232 8.24 7.51 2.94
C LYS A 232 9.20 8.65 3.31
N HIS A 233 8.96 9.88 2.81
CA HIS A 233 9.79 11.04 3.10
C HIS A 233 9.31 11.88 4.31
N SER A 234 8.20 11.52 4.94
CA SER A 234 7.75 12.17 6.16
C SER A 234 8.67 11.84 7.34
N ASP A 235 8.85 12.81 8.24
CA ASP A 235 9.57 12.60 9.50
C ASP A 235 8.82 11.64 10.45
N ASN A 236 7.49 11.54 10.30
CA ASN A 236 6.69 10.59 11.06
C ASN A 236 6.68 9.17 10.46
N PHE A 237 7.29 8.97 9.28
CA PHE A 237 7.51 7.63 8.73
C PHE A 237 8.79 7.06 9.33
N THR A 238 8.67 6.40 10.48
CA THR A 238 9.79 5.93 11.30
C THR A 238 10.24 4.51 10.93
N PRO A 239 11.44 4.06 11.36
CA PRO A 239 11.88 2.67 11.20
C PRO A 239 10.91 1.66 11.81
N GLU A 240 10.34 1.96 12.99
CA GLU A 240 9.37 1.10 13.68
C GLU A 240 8.11 0.91 12.84
N TRP A 241 7.60 2.01 12.29
CA TRP A 241 6.43 1.93 11.41
C TRP A 241 6.75 1.17 10.12
N LEU A 242 7.90 1.42 9.49
CA LEU A 242 8.31 0.70 8.30
C LEU A 242 8.35 -0.81 8.54
N THR A 243 8.93 -1.26 9.65
CA THR A 243 9.03 -2.70 9.96
C THR A 243 7.64 -3.33 10.16
N THR A 244 6.74 -2.66 10.84
CA THR A 244 5.34 -3.08 11.02
C THR A 244 4.60 -3.12 9.68
N PHE A 245 4.73 -2.07 8.89
CA PHE A 245 4.09 -1.97 7.57
C PHE A 245 4.53 -3.08 6.63
N LEU A 246 5.85 -3.31 6.49
CA LEU A 246 6.39 -4.33 5.59
C LEU A 246 6.03 -5.74 6.02
N THR A 247 6.03 -6.03 7.34
CA THR A 247 5.59 -7.33 7.85
C THR A 247 4.13 -7.58 7.50
N SER A 248 3.24 -6.63 7.78
CA SER A 248 1.82 -6.75 7.43
C SER A 248 1.60 -6.86 5.91
N PHE A 249 2.39 -6.14 5.11
CA PHE A 249 2.34 -6.23 3.65
C PHE A 249 2.69 -7.64 3.16
N ALA A 250 3.81 -8.19 3.62
CA ALA A 250 4.26 -9.52 3.24
C ALA A 250 3.26 -10.61 3.65
N GLU A 251 2.72 -10.54 4.87
CA GLU A 251 1.67 -11.45 5.34
C GLU A 251 0.44 -11.44 4.43
N GLN A 252 -0.01 -10.27 4.01
CA GLN A 252 -1.15 -10.13 3.11
C GLN A 252 -0.88 -10.70 1.71
N ALA A 253 0.33 -10.47 1.16
CA ALA A 253 0.70 -11.03 -0.13
C ALA A 253 0.83 -12.56 -0.08
N ASP A 254 1.45 -13.10 0.96
CA ASP A 254 1.56 -14.55 1.19
C ASP A 254 0.18 -15.20 1.39
N PHE A 255 -0.72 -14.50 2.09
CA PHE A 255 -2.11 -14.94 2.24
C PHE A 255 -2.79 -15.12 0.88
N LEU A 256 -2.66 -14.17 -0.04
CA LEU A 256 -3.24 -14.28 -1.38
C LEU A 256 -2.64 -15.43 -2.21
N VAL A 257 -1.36 -15.71 -2.05
CA VAL A 257 -0.74 -16.87 -2.71
C VAL A 257 -1.32 -18.18 -2.17
N LYS A 258 -1.49 -18.26 -0.85
CA LYS A 258 -1.97 -19.46 -0.15
C LYS A 258 -3.46 -19.72 -0.37
N TYR A 259 -4.26 -18.66 -0.46
CA TYR A 259 -5.73 -18.74 -0.54
C TYR A 259 -6.27 -18.04 -1.79
N PRO A 260 -6.02 -18.56 -2.99
CA PRO A 260 -6.57 -17.98 -4.21
C PRO A 260 -8.11 -18.09 -4.20
N TYR A 261 -8.78 -17.07 -4.74
CA TYR A 261 -10.23 -17.12 -4.91
C TYR A 261 -10.58 -18.24 -5.88
N ALA A 262 -11.63 -19.01 -5.55
CA ALA A 262 -11.92 -20.26 -6.23
C ALA A 262 -12.58 -20.08 -7.62
N GLU A 263 -13.29 -18.97 -7.82
CA GLU A 263 -14.08 -18.72 -9.01
C GLU A 263 -13.36 -17.77 -9.96
N SER A 264 -13.50 -18.00 -11.26
CA SER A 264 -13.07 -17.06 -12.30
C SER A 264 -13.93 -15.79 -12.21
N GLY A 265 -13.30 -14.63 -12.38
CA GLY A 265 -14.01 -13.35 -12.32
C GLY A 265 -13.13 -12.20 -11.82
N ASN A 266 -13.78 -11.06 -11.59
CA ASN A 266 -13.12 -9.82 -11.20
C ASN A 266 -12.31 -9.93 -9.89
N ILE A 267 -12.74 -10.76 -8.94
CA ILE A 267 -12.03 -10.96 -7.66
C ILE A 267 -10.67 -11.61 -7.93
N LEU A 268 -10.65 -12.66 -8.72
CA LEU A 268 -9.40 -13.37 -9.05
C LEU A 268 -8.47 -12.51 -9.91
N VAL A 269 -9.01 -11.70 -10.83
CA VAL A 269 -8.23 -10.71 -11.61
C VAL A 269 -7.59 -9.68 -10.68
N THR A 270 -8.35 -9.11 -9.73
CA THR A 270 -7.82 -8.14 -8.77
C THR A 270 -6.74 -8.76 -7.88
N GLN A 271 -6.90 -10.02 -7.49
CA GLN A 271 -5.89 -10.76 -6.74
C GLN A 271 -4.60 -10.95 -7.56
N GLY A 272 -4.73 -11.32 -8.84
CA GLY A 272 -3.59 -11.40 -9.76
C GLY A 272 -2.86 -10.07 -9.90
N GLN A 273 -3.61 -8.97 -10.08
CA GLN A 273 -3.06 -7.61 -10.15
C GLN A 273 -2.32 -7.23 -8.87
N ALA A 274 -2.88 -7.53 -7.70
CA ALA A 274 -2.26 -7.22 -6.40
C ALA A 274 -0.93 -7.95 -6.21
N LEU A 275 -0.88 -9.24 -6.56
CA LEU A 275 0.32 -10.05 -6.49
C LEU A 275 1.41 -9.59 -7.47
N ILE A 276 1.03 -9.19 -8.69
CA ILE A 276 1.96 -8.59 -9.66
C ILE A 276 2.53 -7.28 -9.09
N ALA A 277 1.65 -6.40 -8.59
CA ALA A 277 2.08 -5.13 -8.00
C ALA A 277 3.02 -5.36 -6.80
N ALA A 278 2.68 -6.29 -5.90
CA ALA A 278 3.53 -6.64 -4.77
C ALA A 278 4.90 -7.15 -5.21
N GLY A 279 4.95 -8.09 -6.15
CA GLY A 279 6.22 -8.68 -6.61
C GLY A 279 7.12 -7.71 -7.38
N VAL A 280 6.52 -6.79 -8.15
CA VAL A 280 7.28 -5.81 -8.95
C VAL A 280 7.72 -4.62 -8.11
N LEU A 281 6.88 -4.12 -7.21
CA LEU A 281 7.11 -2.88 -6.48
C LEU A 281 7.78 -3.08 -5.11
N MET A 282 7.85 -4.33 -4.63
CA MET A 282 8.51 -4.71 -3.39
C MET A 282 9.52 -5.86 -3.61
N PRO A 283 10.47 -5.69 -4.57
CA PRO A 283 11.36 -6.77 -4.97
C PRO A 283 12.38 -7.17 -3.89
N GLU A 284 12.52 -6.36 -2.84
CA GLU A 284 13.38 -6.62 -1.68
C GLU A 284 12.83 -7.71 -0.76
N LEU A 285 11.54 -8.03 -0.88
CA LEU A 285 10.92 -9.06 -0.04
C LEU A 285 11.20 -10.45 -0.61
N LYS A 286 11.49 -11.42 0.26
CA LYS A 286 11.90 -12.78 -0.11
C LYS A 286 10.95 -13.46 -1.09
N ASN A 287 9.65 -13.28 -0.88
CA ASN A 287 8.63 -13.93 -1.64
C ASN A 287 8.18 -13.14 -2.88
N ALA A 288 8.81 -12.00 -3.17
CA ALA A 288 8.42 -11.11 -4.28
C ALA A 288 8.31 -11.85 -5.63
N GLN A 289 9.28 -12.72 -5.96
CA GLN A 289 9.22 -13.50 -7.20
C GLN A 289 8.06 -14.52 -7.19
N THR A 290 7.78 -15.14 -6.05
CA THR A 290 6.65 -16.07 -5.88
C THR A 290 5.32 -15.35 -6.09
N TRP A 291 5.18 -14.13 -5.55
CA TRP A 291 3.99 -13.31 -5.76
C TRP A 291 3.82 -12.93 -7.22
N LEU A 292 4.89 -12.48 -7.88
CA LEU A 292 4.90 -12.12 -9.29
C LEU A 292 4.49 -13.30 -10.18
N ASP A 293 5.11 -14.45 -9.98
CA ASP A 293 4.83 -15.67 -10.76
C ASP A 293 3.38 -16.14 -10.59
N LYS A 294 2.88 -16.11 -9.34
CA LYS A 294 1.49 -16.45 -9.04
C LYS A 294 0.51 -15.46 -9.67
N GLY A 295 0.79 -14.15 -9.53
CA GLY A 295 -0.03 -13.10 -10.11
C GLY A 295 -0.09 -13.19 -11.65
N CYS A 296 1.04 -13.39 -12.31
CA CYS A 296 1.11 -13.58 -13.75
C CYS A 296 0.38 -14.86 -14.21
N SER A 297 0.49 -15.93 -13.43
CA SER A 297 -0.24 -17.18 -13.71
C SER A 297 -1.75 -16.98 -13.67
N ILE A 298 -2.25 -16.28 -12.63
CA ILE A 298 -3.67 -15.92 -12.50
C ILE A 298 -4.11 -15.04 -13.68
N ALA A 299 -3.38 -13.94 -13.95
CA ALA A 299 -3.74 -13.02 -15.04
C ALA A 299 -3.82 -13.73 -16.40
N ASN A 300 -2.83 -14.57 -16.70
CA ASN A 300 -2.81 -15.34 -17.95
C ASN A 300 -3.98 -16.35 -18.06
N ALA A 301 -4.38 -16.96 -16.96
CA ALA A 301 -5.52 -17.87 -16.93
C ALA A 301 -6.83 -17.10 -17.12
N GLU A 302 -7.00 -15.98 -16.41
CA GLU A 302 -8.23 -15.19 -16.43
C GLU A 302 -8.46 -14.50 -17.78
N VAL A 303 -7.42 -14.02 -18.46
CA VAL A 303 -7.54 -13.50 -19.84
C VAL A 303 -8.17 -14.57 -20.76
N LYS A 304 -7.74 -15.82 -20.64
CA LYS A 304 -8.30 -16.94 -21.46
C LYS A 304 -9.72 -17.31 -21.03
N ASN A 305 -10.01 -17.24 -19.73
CA ASN A 305 -11.30 -17.64 -19.17
C ASN A 305 -12.38 -16.59 -19.40
N GLN A 306 -12.03 -15.30 -19.32
CA GLN A 306 -13.01 -14.21 -19.33
C GLN A 306 -13.23 -13.57 -20.71
N PHE A 307 -12.33 -13.79 -21.68
CA PHE A 307 -12.49 -13.25 -23.02
C PHE A 307 -12.84 -14.36 -24.02
N MET A 308 -13.73 -14.03 -24.94
CA MET A 308 -14.05 -14.87 -26.10
C MET A 308 -13.00 -14.67 -27.20
N ALA A 309 -13.02 -15.54 -28.21
CA ALA A 309 -12.07 -15.47 -29.33
C ALA A 309 -12.15 -14.15 -30.13
N ASP A 310 -13.30 -13.50 -30.12
CA ASP A 310 -13.56 -12.21 -30.76
C ASP A 310 -13.24 -10.99 -29.87
N GLY A 311 -12.73 -11.24 -28.65
CA GLY A 311 -12.34 -10.20 -27.71
C GLY A 311 -13.43 -9.73 -26.75
N TRP A 312 -14.65 -10.24 -26.81
CA TRP A 312 -15.71 -9.91 -25.88
C TRP A 312 -15.42 -10.46 -24.48
N HIS A 313 -15.69 -9.64 -23.45
CA HIS A 313 -15.66 -10.06 -22.07
C HIS A 313 -16.93 -10.85 -21.72
N LYS A 314 -16.80 -11.98 -21.01
CA LYS A 314 -17.94 -12.88 -20.70
C LYS A 314 -18.86 -12.34 -19.59
N GLU A 315 -18.38 -11.41 -18.79
CA GLU A 315 -19.07 -10.81 -17.65
C GLU A 315 -19.85 -9.54 -18.08
N MET A 316 -20.65 -9.60 -19.13
CA MET A 316 -21.48 -8.47 -19.58
C MET A 316 -22.95 -8.76 -19.41
#